data_9860407b9e937d7f0ba157c6434c0586
#
_entry.id   9860407b9e937d7f0ba157c6434c0586
#
_cell.length_a   1.000
_cell.length_b   1.000
_cell.length_c   1.000
_cell.angle_alpha   90.00
_cell.angle_beta   90.00
_cell.angle_gamma   90.00
#
_symmetry.space_group_name_H-M   'P 1'
#
loop_
_entity.id
_entity.type
_entity.pdbx_description
1 polymer ?
#
loop_
_entity_poly.entity_id
_entity_poly.type
_entity_poly.pdbx_seq_one_letter_code
_entity_poly.pdbx_strand_id
1 'polypeptide(L)'
;MEAITDIARRYGGLARVPIRGKYLYVLSDPEMLKEMLITHRQRYMKNIRYRHIQALLGQGLLLSEAADWRRQRVITQPAFKPEAIDNSVGWMGEHIDHFLHRWDGYADRGEIFDVEPEFNRLAQLLSGRYLLGEPFADIADEFCEVAAAVKKHWPQAPRNIVSAFVPHSKALIARFDASIAALDACIFGFIQRHRATDFEGCGVLKRIVMTSRAEGKEFDDKSLRDQISTLFFAGHETSATGLCWIHWALSRHPQFRAQMRDEVVSLLGERIATAEEVHKLQYTGQVIDESLRLHSPIHSISRVAMEDNTVGGYHIPKGVTVAISMYAIHRQEHLYPDPERFDPSRFTPENVASRHRFAYLPFAAGHRNCIGAGQALVELKLIVARIAQRFELDLAPGHRVEPAPGTTMFPRYGMKMRIRHAKALQ
;
A
#
# COMPACT_ATOMS: atom_id res chain seq x y z
N MET A 1 4.20 -2.81 -17.59
CA MET A 1 2.80 -3.11 -17.21
C MET A 1 1.97 -3.34 -18.47
N GLU A 2 2.00 -2.45 -19.43
CA GLU A 2 1.28 -2.58 -20.71
C GLU A 2 1.49 -3.93 -21.39
N ALA A 3 2.76 -4.38 -21.54
CA ALA A 3 3.06 -5.68 -22.15
C ALA A 3 2.38 -6.87 -21.44
N ILE A 4 2.25 -6.83 -20.09
CA ILE A 4 1.54 -7.88 -19.34
C ILE A 4 0.04 -7.79 -19.58
N THR A 5 -0.50 -6.57 -19.68
CA THR A 5 -1.92 -6.34 -20.00
C THR A 5 -2.25 -6.84 -21.42
N ASP A 6 -1.39 -6.53 -22.38
CA ASP A 6 -1.55 -7.01 -23.76
C ASP A 6 -1.48 -8.54 -23.86
N ILE A 7 -0.57 -9.17 -23.09
CA ILE A 7 -0.50 -10.62 -22.97
C ILE A 7 -1.81 -11.18 -22.39
N ALA A 8 -2.30 -10.60 -21.30
CA ALA A 8 -3.56 -11.03 -20.68
C ALA A 8 -4.77 -10.86 -21.62
N ARG A 9 -4.83 -9.75 -22.37
CA ARG A 9 -5.89 -9.52 -23.37
C ARG A 9 -5.81 -10.52 -24.53
N ARG A 10 -4.60 -10.80 -25.04
CA ARG A 10 -4.39 -11.63 -26.23
C ARG A 10 -4.55 -13.12 -25.96
N TYR A 11 -4.09 -13.61 -24.81
CA TYR A 11 -3.99 -15.04 -24.50
C TYR A 11 -4.97 -15.52 -23.43
N GLY A 12 -5.78 -14.63 -22.88
CA GLY A 12 -6.78 -14.98 -21.89
C GLY A 12 -6.22 -15.26 -20.50
N GLY A 13 -6.88 -16.17 -19.76
CA GLY A 13 -6.71 -16.36 -18.33
C GLY A 13 -5.32 -16.78 -17.86
N LEU A 14 -4.57 -17.56 -18.67
CA LEU A 14 -3.22 -18.02 -18.36
C LEU A 14 -2.32 -17.94 -19.60
N ALA A 15 -1.26 -17.19 -19.53
CA ALA A 15 -0.26 -17.07 -20.58
C ALA A 15 1.11 -17.56 -20.12
N ARG A 16 1.83 -18.32 -20.98
CA ARG A 16 3.20 -18.73 -20.77
C ARG A 16 4.15 -17.86 -21.57
N VAL A 17 4.99 -17.10 -20.90
CA VAL A 17 5.90 -16.12 -21.49
C VAL A 17 7.35 -16.59 -21.36
N PRO A 18 8.10 -16.76 -22.44
CA PRO A 18 9.53 -17.10 -22.37
C PRO A 18 10.34 -15.89 -21.89
N ILE A 19 11.13 -16.08 -20.82
CA ILE A 19 12.02 -15.06 -20.27
C ILE A 19 13.38 -15.70 -19.99
N ARG A 20 14.40 -15.36 -20.77
CA ARG A 20 15.81 -15.77 -20.54
C ARG A 20 15.97 -17.28 -20.32
N GLY A 21 15.40 -18.09 -21.18
CA GLY A 21 15.48 -19.56 -21.09
C GLY A 21 14.62 -20.21 -20.01
N LYS A 22 13.80 -19.42 -19.34
CA LYS A 22 12.77 -19.88 -18.38
C LYS A 22 11.40 -19.41 -18.84
N TYR A 23 10.36 -19.89 -18.17
CA TYR A 23 9.00 -19.44 -18.41
C TYR A 23 8.45 -18.71 -17.20
N LEU A 24 7.78 -17.57 -17.47
CA LEU A 24 6.90 -16.88 -16.54
C LEU A 24 5.47 -17.20 -16.95
N TYR A 25 4.67 -17.63 -16.01
CA TYR A 25 3.23 -17.78 -16.21
C TYR A 25 2.55 -16.50 -15.73
N VAL A 26 1.69 -15.91 -16.57
CA VAL A 26 0.89 -14.74 -16.24
C VAL A 26 -0.56 -15.20 -16.07
N LEU A 27 -1.06 -15.10 -14.87
CA LEU A 27 -2.41 -15.51 -14.49
C LEU A 27 -3.30 -14.28 -14.30
N SER A 28 -4.42 -14.24 -15.01
CA SER A 28 -5.36 -13.11 -15.00
C SER A 28 -6.83 -13.51 -14.95
N ASP A 29 -7.15 -14.80 -14.96
CA ASP A 29 -8.53 -15.29 -14.81
C ASP A 29 -8.94 -15.36 -13.33
N PRO A 30 -10.09 -14.77 -12.93
CA PRO A 30 -10.54 -14.75 -11.54
C PRO A 30 -10.82 -16.14 -10.92
N GLU A 31 -11.38 -17.10 -11.67
CA GLU A 31 -11.62 -18.45 -11.13
C GLU A 31 -10.32 -19.23 -10.95
N MET A 32 -9.39 -19.13 -11.89
CA MET A 32 -8.07 -19.73 -11.75
C MET A 32 -7.28 -19.11 -10.60
N LEU A 33 -7.45 -17.80 -10.35
CA LEU A 33 -6.87 -17.13 -9.19
C LEU A 33 -7.42 -17.66 -7.86
N LYS A 34 -8.72 -17.88 -7.80
CA LYS A 34 -9.37 -18.48 -6.64
C LYS A 34 -8.85 -19.91 -6.42
N GLU A 35 -8.77 -20.71 -7.49
CA GLU A 35 -8.21 -22.07 -7.43
C GLU A 35 -6.78 -22.05 -6.88
N MET A 36 -5.90 -21.22 -7.43
CA MET A 36 -4.51 -21.10 -7.01
C MET A 36 -4.33 -20.57 -5.59
N LEU A 37 -5.02 -19.47 -5.23
CA LEU A 37 -4.79 -18.74 -3.97
C LEU A 37 -5.58 -19.28 -2.78
N ILE A 38 -6.65 -20.05 -3.02
CA ILE A 38 -7.49 -20.65 -1.99
C ILE A 38 -7.31 -22.16 -1.98
N THR A 39 -7.72 -22.86 -3.07
CA THR A 39 -7.78 -24.31 -3.12
C THR A 39 -6.40 -24.94 -3.06
N HIS A 40 -5.46 -24.45 -3.88
CA HIS A 40 -4.10 -24.97 -3.99
C HIS A 40 -3.05 -24.14 -3.24
N ARG A 41 -3.47 -23.30 -2.29
CA ARG A 41 -2.61 -22.32 -1.59
C ARG A 41 -1.32 -22.92 -1.00
N GLN A 42 -1.34 -24.16 -0.55
CA GLN A 42 -0.20 -24.83 0.08
C GLN A 42 0.88 -25.26 -0.92
N ARG A 43 0.53 -25.33 -2.21
CA ARG A 43 1.43 -25.70 -3.31
C ARG A 43 2.25 -24.51 -3.82
N TYR A 44 2.03 -23.33 -3.25
CA TYR A 44 2.65 -22.09 -3.71
C TYR A 44 3.30 -21.32 -2.56
N MET A 45 4.49 -20.79 -2.82
CA MET A 45 5.18 -19.86 -1.92
C MET A 45 5.38 -18.50 -2.60
N LYS A 46 5.69 -17.45 -1.81
CA LYS A 46 6.06 -16.16 -2.36
C LYS A 46 7.40 -16.24 -3.11
N ASN A 47 7.49 -15.52 -4.22
CA ASN A 47 8.75 -15.35 -4.95
C ASN A 47 9.38 -14.01 -4.59
N ILE A 48 9.93 -13.90 -3.39
CA ILE A 48 10.63 -12.68 -2.96
C ILE A 48 12.09 -13.06 -2.73
N ARG A 49 12.90 -12.92 -3.77
CA ARG A 49 14.34 -13.26 -3.75
C ARG A 49 15.24 -12.02 -3.81
N TYR A 50 14.72 -10.84 -3.49
CA TYR A 50 15.50 -9.61 -3.57
C TYR A 50 16.28 -9.39 -2.27
N ARG A 51 17.62 -9.51 -2.34
CA ARG A 51 18.53 -9.30 -1.19
C ARG A 51 18.27 -7.97 -0.46
N HIS A 52 18.00 -6.90 -1.22
CA HIS A 52 17.75 -5.58 -0.65
C HIS A 52 16.44 -5.51 0.15
N ILE A 53 15.39 -6.19 -0.31
CA ILE A 53 14.13 -6.30 0.44
C ILE A 53 14.36 -7.09 1.73
N GLN A 54 15.16 -8.15 1.68
CA GLN A 54 15.51 -8.92 2.88
C GLN A 54 16.33 -8.11 3.87
N ALA A 55 17.28 -7.29 3.40
CA ALA A 55 18.05 -6.41 4.26
C ALA A 55 17.16 -5.41 5.00
N LEU A 56 16.15 -4.85 4.32
CA LEU A 56 15.21 -3.90 4.92
C LEU A 56 14.22 -4.57 5.86
N LEU A 57 13.53 -5.62 5.41
CA LEU A 57 12.36 -6.19 6.09
C LEU A 57 12.67 -7.43 6.96
N GLY A 58 13.90 -7.94 6.89
CA GLY A 58 14.31 -9.15 7.61
C GLY A 58 13.42 -10.36 7.31
N GLN A 59 13.02 -11.07 8.36
CA GLN A 59 12.06 -12.18 8.32
C GLN A 59 10.69 -11.79 8.89
N GLY A 60 10.31 -10.52 8.75
CA GLY A 60 9.00 -10.04 9.18
C GLY A 60 7.84 -10.64 8.38
N LEU A 61 6.60 -10.26 8.74
CA LEU A 61 5.36 -10.85 8.23
C LEU A 61 5.27 -10.91 6.70
N LEU A 62 5.87 -9.96 5.98
CA LEU A 62 5.82 -9.95 4.52
C LEU A 62 6.70 -11.05 3.92
N LEU A 63 7.88 -11.33 4.46
CA LEU A 63 8.89 -12.23 3.89
C LEU A 63 8.89 -13.63 4.49
N SER A 64 8.39 -13.80 5.71
CA SER A 64 8.29 -15.11 6.36
C SER A 64 7.36 -16.07 5.61
N GLU A 65 7.62 -17.37 5.71
CA GLU A 65 6.86 -18.42 5.02
C GLU A 65 6.41 -19.53 5.99
N ALA A 66 5.54 -20.38 5.52
CA ALA A 66 5.07 -21.60 6.20
C ALA A 66 4.62 -21.37 7.66
N ALA A 67 5.23 -22.08 8.62
CA ALA A 67 4.86 -22.02 10.03
C ALA A 67 5.20 -20.67 10.67
N ASP A 68 6.35 -20.07 10.31
CA ASP A 68 6.78 -18.77 10.84
C ASP A 68 5.82 -17.66 10.43
N TRP A 69 5.42 -17.66 9.17
CA TRP A 69 4.41 -16.70 8.69
C TRP A 69 3.07 -16.89 9.41
N ARG A 70 2.61 -18.16 9.55
CA ARG A 70 1.32 -18.42 10.21
C ARG A 70 1.33 -17.89 11.63
N ARG A 71 2.40 -18.17 12.35
CA ARG A 71 2.61 -17.69 13.73
C ARG A 71 2.60 -16.15 13.76
N GLN A 72 3.40 -15.50 12.95
CA GLN A 72 3.47 -14.02 12.90
C GLN A 72 2.11 -13.42 12.52
N ARG A 73 1.38 -14.02 11.58
CA ARG A 73 0.04 -13.57 11.18
C ARG A 73 -0.95 -13.63 12.33
N VAL A 74 -0.98 -14.73 13.07
CA VAL A 74 -1.86 -14.92 14.25
C VAL A 74 -1.56 -13.86 15.32
N ILE A 75 -0.27 -13.64 15.61
CA ILE A 75 0.17 -12.66 16.60
C ILE A 75 -0.17 -11.22 16.20
N THR A 76 -0.02 -10.88 14.93
CA THR A 76 -0.17 -9.49 14.46
C THR A 76 -1.63 -9.13 14.12
N GLN A 77 -2.44 -10.10 13.67
CA GLN A 77 -3.79 -9.84 13.17
C GLN A 77 -4.74 -9.15 14.18
N PRO A 78 -4.71 -9.43 15.49
CA PRO A 78 -5.57 -8.74 16.45
C PRO A 78 -5.44 -7.21 16.46
N ALA A 79 -4.25 -6.70 16.12
CA ALA A 79 -4.00 -5.26 16.03
C ALA A 79 -4.65 -4.58 14.82
N PHE A 80 -5.13 -5.36 13.84
CA PHE A 80 -5.77 -4.89 12.61
C PHE A 80 -7.25 -5.30 12.52
N LYS A 81 -7.87 -5.65 13.64
CA LYS A 81 -9.32 -5.87 13.71
C LYS A 81 -10.07 -4.52 13.65
N PRO A 82 -11.32 -4.50 13.16
CA PRO A 82 -12.11 -3.27 13.04
C PRO A 82 -12.10 -2.42 14.33
N GLU A 83 -12.36 -3.01 15.48
CA GLU A 83 -12.35 -2.33 16.77
C GLU A 83 -11.00 -1.61 17.07
N ALA A 84 -9.87 -2.24 16.74
CA ALA A 84 -8.57 -1.63 16.95
C ALA A 84 -8.32 -0.46 15.99
N ILE A 85 -8.85 -0.55 14.78
CA ILE A 85 -8.79 0.50 13.77
C ILE A 85 -9.68 1.67 14.18
N ASP A 86 -10.92 1.41 14.58
CA ASP A 86 -11.89 2.42 14.99
C ASP A 86 -11.38 3.25 16.18
N ASN A 87 -10.70 2.62 17.13
CA ASN A 87 -10.04 3.30 18.25
C ASN A 87 -8.92 4.26 17.83
N SER A 88 -8.43 4.15 16.59
CA SER A 88 -7.38 5.04 16.08
C SER A 88 -7.89 6.24 15.31
N VAL A 89 -9.17 6.26 14.91
CA VAL A 89 -9.75 7.28 14.03
C VAL A 89 -9.61 8.69 14.61
N GLY A 90 -9.90 8.86 15.91
CA GLY A 90 -9.85 10.18 16.56
C GLY A 90 -8.46 10.83 16.45
N TRP A 91 -7.43 10.15 16.96
CA TRP A 91 -6.07 10.69 16.90
C TRP A 91 -5.51 10.78 15.48
N MET A 92 -5.91 9.86 14.57
CA MET A 92 -5.53 9.99 13.15
C MET A 92 -6.09 11.26 12.55
N GLY A 93 -7.37 11.55 12.78
CA GLY A 93 -8.02 12.76 12.30
C GLY A 93 -7.34 14.03 12.81
N GLU A 94 -7.00 14.09 14.10
CA GLU A 94 -6.28 15.21 14.71
C GLU A 94 -4.89 15.41 14.09
N HIS A 95 -4.14 14.32 13.84
CA HIS A 95 -2.83 14.37 13.22
C HIS A 95 -2.90 14.81 11.76
N ILE A 96 -3.90 14.33 11.01
CA ILE A 96 -4.14 14.75 9.63
C ILE A 96 -4.45 16.25 9.61
N ASP A 97 -5.33 16.72 10.48
CA ASP A 97 -5.72 18.13 10.55
C ASP A 97 -4.52 19.01 10.88
N HIS A 98 -3.76 18.66 11.92
CA HIS A 98 -2.53 19.36 12.29
C HIS A 98 -1.51 19.39 11.14
N PHE A 99 -1.30 18.27 10.47
CA PHE A 99 -0.40 18.21 9.32
C PHE A 99 -0.84 19.14 8.17
N LEU A 100 -2.14 19.20 7.90
CA LEU A 100 -2.69 19.99 6.81
C LEU A 100 -2.73 21.50 7.10
N HIS A 101 -2.56 21.95 8.34
CA HIS A 101 -2.49 23.40 8.64
C HIS A 101 -1.39 24.12 7.86
N ARG A 102 -0.27 23.47 7.60
CA ARG A 102 0.80 24.08 6.80
C ARG A 102 0.40 24.31 5.34
N TRP A 103 -0.62 23.58 4.86
CA TRP A 103 -1.13 23.75 3.50
C TRP A 103 -1.99 25.00 3.34
N ASP A 104 -2.48 25.60 4.44
CA ASP A 104 -3.20 26.87 4.37
C ASP A 104 -2.33 27.95 3.72
N GLY A 105 -1.07 28.07 4.14
CA GLY A 105 -0.13 29.01 3.52
C GLY A 105 0.18 28.71 2.05
N TYR A 106 0.15 27.46 1.62
CA TYR A 106 0.25 27.12 0.19
C TYR A 106 -1.01 27.52 -0.57
N ALA A 107 -2.19 27.28 0.02
CA ALA A 107 -3.48 27.62 -0.58
C ALA A 107 -3.69 29.13 -0.71
N ASP A 108 -3.29 29.93 0.30
CA ASP A 108 -3.33 31.38 0.28
C ASP A 108 -2.55 31.97 -0.91
N ARG A 109 -1.42 31.34 -1.25
CA ARG A 109 -0.56 31.75 -2.38
C ARG A 109 -0.94 31.11 -3.71
N GLY A 110 -1.89 30.16 -3.73
CA GLY A 110 -2.21 29.35 -4.91
C GLY A 110 -0.99 28.57 -5.43
N GLU A 111 -0.17 28.06 -4.51
CA GLU A 111 1.13 27.47 -4.79
C GLU A 111 1.02 26.16 -5.60
N ILE A 112 2.06 25.88 -6.38
CA ILE A 112 2.25 24.59 -7.02
C ILE A 112 3.36 23.87 -6.28
N PHE A 113 3.05 22.73 -5.70
CA PHE A 113 4.01 21.90 -4.97
C PHE A 113 3.88 20.42 -5.34
N ASP A 114 4.90 19.63 -5.04
CA ASP A 114 4.82 18.16 -5.22
C ASP A 114 4.14 17.55 -4.01
N VAL A 115 2.98 16.92 -4.23
CA VAL A 115 2.21 16.28 -3.14
C VAL A 115 2.77 14.91 -2.76
N GLU A 116 3.64 14.28 -3.58
CA GLU A 116 4.18 12.96 -3.28
C GLU A 116 5.03 12.94 -1.99
N PRO A 117 6.01 13.86 -1.78
CA PRO A 117 6.72 13.95 -0.51
C PRO A 117 5.81 14.26 0.69
N GLU A 118 4.78 15.10 0.48
CA GLU A 118 3.81 15.46 1.51
C GLU A 118 3.02 14.24 1.99
N PHE A 119 2.43 13.48 1.05
CA PHE A 119 1.71 12.26 1.38
C PHE A 119 2.63 11.18 1.98
N ASN A 120 3.87 11.08 1.51
CA ASN A 120 4.85 10.19 2.14
C ASN A 120 5.09 10.56 3.60
N ARG A 121 5.31 11.85 3.89
CA ARG A 121 5.54 12.30 5.27
C ARG A 121 4.32 12.07 6.16
N LEU A 122 3.12 12.40 5.68
CA LEU A 122 1.88 12.17 6.43
C LEU A 122 1.69 10.67 6.71
N ALA A 123 1.81 9.82 5.70
CA ALA A 123 1.66 8.38 5.86
C ALA A 123 2.72 7.77 6.78
N GLN A 124 3.96 8.28 6.78
CA GLN A 124 5.00 7.88 7.72
C GLN A 124 4.62 8.22 9.17
N LEU A 125 4.12 9.43 9.42
CA LEU A 125 3.70 9.86 10.76
C LEU A 125 2.53 9.01 11.27
N LEU A 126 1.52 8.76 10.45
CA LEU A 126 0.36 7.94 10.81
C LEU A 126 0.76 6.47 11.04
N SER A 127 1.52 5.87 10.12
CA SER A 127 1.98 4.48 10.23
C SER A 127 2.90 4.28 11.44
N GLY A 128 3.82 5.22 11.69
CA GLY A 128 4.72 5.19 12.83
C GLY A 128 3.96 5.26 14.17
N ARG A 129 3.03 6.20 14.29
CA ARG A 129 2.19 6.33 15.49
C ARG A 129 1.25 5.13 15.68
N TYR A 130 0.66 4.59 14.61
CA TYR A 130 -0.16 3.39 14.70
C TYR A 130 0.64 2.20 15.23
N LEU A 131 1.85 2.02 14.70
CA LEU A 131 2.73 0.90 15.03
C LEU A 131 3.39 1.05 16.40
N LEU A 132 4.01 2.21 16.66
CA LEU A 132 4.85 2.46 17.83
C LEU A 132 4.15 3.28 18.93
N GLY A 133 2.92 3.76 18.69
CA GLY A 133 2.13 4.50 19.66
C GLY A 133 2.62 5.94 19.88
N GLU A 134 2.24 6.51 21.04
CA GLU A 134 2.65 7.88 21.41
C GLU A 134 4.15 8.10 21.50
N PRO A 135 4.96 7.13 22.00
CA PRO A 135 6.42 7.28 22.04
C PRO A 135 7.07 7.47 20.67
N PHE A 136 6.36 7.22 19.57
CA PHE A 136 6.88 7.50 18.23
C PHE A 136 7.18 8.99 18.03
N ALA A 137 6.47 9.88 18.69
CA ALA A 137 6.68 11.33 18.57
C ALA A 137 8.15 11.75 18.89
N ASP A 138 8.79 11.06 19.83
CA ASP A 138 10.15 11.35 20.27
C ASP A 138 11.23 11.04 19.22
N ILE A 139 10.90 10.16 18.26
CA ILE A 139 11.83 9.71 17.22
C ILE A 139 11.32 9.99 15.80
N ALA A 140 10.15 10.60 15.64
CA ALA A 140 9.46 10.70 14.36
C ALA A 140 10.28 11.37 13.27
N ASP A 141 10.99 12.45 13.59
CA ASP A 141 11.81 13.18 12.62
C ASP A 141 13.02 12.35 12.18
N GLU A 142 13.81 11.86 13.12
CA GLU A 142 14.96 10.99 12.85
C GLU A 142 14.54 9.74 12.07
N PHE A 143 13.49 9.06 12.53
CA PHE A 143 13.00 7.83 11.90
C PHE A 143 12.56 8.06 10.46
N CYS A 144 11.82 9.14 10.20
CA CYS A 144 11.34 9.46 8.85
C CYS A 144 12.47 9.92 7.92
N GLU A 145 13.46 10.65 8.43
CA GLU A 145 14.66 11.02 7.65
C GLU A 145 15.46 9.79 7.24
N VAL A 146 15.67 8.85 8.15
CA VAL A 146 16.37 7.59 7.86
C VAL A 146 15.56 6.74 6.90
N ALA A 147 14.24 6.64 7.05
CA ALA A 147 13.37 5.93 6.11
C ALA A 147 13.41 6.55 4.70
N ALA A 148 13.43 7.87 4.61
CA ALA A 148 13.60 8.58 3.34
C ALA A 148 14.98 8.31 2.70
N ALA A 149 16.05 8.24 3.51
CA ALA A 149 17.39 7.87 3.03
C ALA A 149 17.42 6.43 2.47
N VAL A 150 16.74 5.47 3.11
CA VAL A 150 16.59 4.11 2.58
C VAL A 150 15.91 4.14 1.21
N LYS A 151 14.81 4.88 1.05
CA LYS A 151 14.10 5.04 -0.24
C LYS A 151 15.01 5.69 -1.30
N LYS A 152 15.74 6.75 -0.95
CA LYS A 152 16.67 7.47 -1.83
C LYS A 152 17.81 6.59 -2.34
N HIS A 153 18.37 5.75 -1.48
CA HIS A 153 19.50 4.89 -1.80
C HIS A 153 19.05 3.50 -2.27
N TRP A 154 17.75 3.28 -2.42
CA TRP A 154 17.21 1.99 -2.88
C TRP A 154 17.81 1.59 -4.23
N PRO A 155 18.45 0.41 -4.34
CA PRO A 155 18.97 -0.09 -5.60
C PRO A 155 17.80 -0.36 -6.56
N GLN A 156 17.57 0.56 -7.48
CA GLN A 156 16.46 0.47 -8.42
C GLN A 156 16.57 -0.75 -9.31
N ALA A 157 15.44 -1.42 -9.57
CA ALA A 157 15.39 -2.48 -10.57
C ALA A 157 15.89 -1.95 -11.94
N PRO A 158 16.59 -2.78 -12.73
CA PRO A 158 17.11 -2.36 -14.03
C PRO A 158 15.99 -1.84 -14.94
N ARG A 159 16.15 -0.62 -15.47
CA ARG A 159 15.14 0.02 -16.31
C ARG A 159 15.00 -0.58 -17.71
N ASN A 160 16.02 -1.34 -18.16
CA ASN A 160 16.05 -2.01 -19.46
C ASN A 160 17.00 -3.23 -19.42
N ILE A 161 17.02 -4.01 -20.52
CA ILE A 161 17.87 -5.19 -20.64
C ILE A 161 19.35 -4.87 -20.41
N VAL A 162 19.84 -3.73 -20.89
CA VAL A 162 21.25 -3.32 -20.75
C VAL A 162 21.57 -3.03 -19.29
N SER A 163 20.73 -2.26 -18.61
CA SER A 163 20.92 -1.94 -17.19
C SER A 163 20.78 -3.16 -16.26
N ALA A 164 20.14 -4.24 -16.72
CA ALA A 164 20.08 -5.50 -15.97
C ALA A 164 21.43 -6.22 -15.84
N PHE A 165 22.38 -5.89 -16.71
CA PHE A 165 23.75 -6.43 -16.69
C PHE A 165 24.76 -5.48 -16.05
N VAL A 166 24.37 -4.24 -15.75
CA VAL A 166 25.21 -3.29 -15.04
C VAL A 166 25.05 -3.53 -13.54
N PRO A 167 26.08 -4.00 -12.83
CA PRO A 167 26.03 -4.10 -11.39
C PRO A 167 25.76 -2.73 -10.79
N HIS A 168 24.93 -2.68 -9.72
CA HIS A 168 24.84 -1.45 -8.93
C HIS A 168 26.25 -1.03 -8.48
N SER A 169 26.54 0.26 -8.54
CA SER A 169 27.85 0.74 -8.11
C SER A 169 28.08 0.35 -6.64
N LYS A 170 29.32 -0.02 -6.31
CA LYS A 170 29.71 -0.35 -4.92
C LYS A 170 29.34 0.79 -3.97
N ALA A 171 29.47 2.02 -4.44
CA ALA A 171 29.08 3.21 -3.66
C ALA A 171 27.58 3.28 -3.38
N LEU A 172 26.70 2.91 -4.32
CA LEU A 172 25.25 2.89 -4.08
C LEU A 172 24.88 1.80 -3.06
N ILE A 173 25.47 0.61 -3.19
CA ILE A 173 25.25 -0.49 -2.24
C ILE A 173 25.71 -0.06 -0.84
N ALA A 174 26.91 0.52 -0.72
CA ALA A 174 27.43 0.99 0.58
C ALA A 174 26.53 2.08 1.22
N ARG A 175 25.98 3.00 0.42
CA ARG A 175 25.02 4.02 0.91
C ARG A 175 23.71 3.39 1.36
N PHE A 176 23.23 2.41 0.63
CA PHE A 176 22.04 1.66 1.03
C PHE A 176 22.26 0.90 2.33
N ASP A 177 23.37 0.15 2.44
CA ASP A 177 23.71 -0.61 3.65
C ASP A 177 23.89 0.33 4.87
N ALA A 178 24.49 1.51 4.68
CA ALA A 178 24.58 2.52 5.73
C ALA A 178 23.22 3.06 6.16
N SER A 179 22.28 3.26 5.20
CA SER A 179 20.90 3.66 5.53
C SER A 179 20.14 2.58 6.30
N ILE A 180 20.36 1.31 5.98
CA ILE A 180 19.77 0.18 6.73
C ILE A 180 20.35 0.14 8.14
N ALA A 181 21.68 0.31 8.31
CA ALA A 181 22.31 0.32 9.62
C ALA A 181 21.80 1.47 10.52
N ALA A 182 21.57 2.65 9.95
CA ALA A 182 20.97 3.78 10.66
C ALA A 182 19.52 3.48 11.08
N LEU A 183 18.72 2.89 10.19
CA LEU A 183 17.36 2.45 10.51
C LEU A 183 17.35 1.41 11.63
N ASP A 184 18.26 0.44 11.57
CA ASP A 184 18.41 -0.59 12.59
C ASP A 184 18.77 0.00 13.95
N ALA A 185 19.70 0.96 13.99
CA ALA A 185 20.08 1.65 15.21
C ALA A 185 18.88 2.40 15.83
N CYS A 186 18.08 3.08 15.02
CA CYS A 186 16.89 3.79 15.47
C CYS A 186 15.83 2.80 16.03
N ILE A 187 15.55 1.69 15.32
CA ILE A 187 14.58 0.69 15.75
C ILE A 187 15.05 -0.05 17.02
N PHE A 188 16.31 -0.52 17.07
CA PHE A 188 16.83 -1.19 18.26
C PHE A 188 16.90 -0.25 19.46
N GLY A 189 17.30 1.01 19.26
CA GLY A 189 17.26 2.03 20.30
C GLY A 189 15.85 2.24 20.86
N PHE A 190 14.83 2.25 20.01
CA PHE A 190 13.43 2.32 20.43
C PHE A 190 13.03 1.06 21.24
N ILE A 191 13.32 -0.14 20.74
CA ILE A 191 13.03 -1.40 21.42
C ILE A 191 13.64 -1.44 22.80
N GLN A 192 14.93 -1.10 22.93
CA GLN A 192 15.66 -1.14 24.21
C GLN A 192 15.07 -0.15 25.23
N ARG A 193 14.76 1.08 24.82
CA ARG A 193 14.15 2.08 25.71
C ARG A 193 12.80 1.63 26.28
N HIS A 194 11.97 0.98 25.47
CA HIS A 194 10.59 0.64 25.84
C HIS A 194 10.45 -0.79 26.43
N ARG A 195 11.47 -1.61 26.35
CA ARG A 195 11.43 -2.95 26.95
C ARG A 195 11.28 -2.91 28.47
N ALA A 196 11.89 -1.95 29.16
CA ALA A 196 11.80 -1.78 30.62
C ALA A 196 10.40 -1.39 31.10
N THR A 197 9.61 -0.71 30.25
CA THR A 197 8.22 -0.32 30.51
C THR A 197 7.20 -1.29 29.91
N ASP A 198 7.65 -2.46 29.48
CA ASP A 198 6.81 -3.46 28.82
C ASP A 198 6.06 -2.91 27.61
N PHE A 199 6.69 -2.01 26.86
CA PHE A 199 6.14 -1.33 25.69
C PHE A 199 4.83 -0.56 25.98
N GLU A 200 4.72 0.01 27.17
CA GLU A 200 3.56 0.82 27.51
C GLU A 200 3.40 2.00 26.52
N GLY A 201 2.18 2.25 26.06
CA GLY A 201 1.90 3.28 25.05
C GLY A 201 2.29 2.91 23.61
N CYS A 202 3.01 1.80 23.38
CA CYS A 202 3.57 1.44 22.07
C CYS A 202 2.57 0.78 21.09
N GLY A 203 1.32 1.19 21.06
CA GLY A 203 0.36 0.87 19.98
C GLY A 203 0.31 -0.61 19.57
N VAL A 204 0.48 -0.88 18.27
CA VAL A 204 0.49 -2.24 17.72
C VAL A 204 1.66 -3.06 18.26
N LEU A 205 2.83 -2.46 18.50
CA LEU A 205 4.01 -3.17 19.00
C LEU A 205 3.75 -3.82 20.36
N LYS A 206 3.12 -3.11 21.30
CA LYS A 206 2.71 -3.69 22.59
C LYS A 206 1.82 -4.92 22.40
N ARG A 207 0.82 -4.83 21.51
CA ARG A 207 -0.07 -5.98 21.24
C ARG A 207 0.69 -7.18 20.66
N ILE A 208 1.64 -6.94 19.76
CA ILE A 208 2.50 -7.99 19.19
C ILE A 208 3.30 -8.68 20.30
N VAL A 209 3.94 -7.92 21.20
CA VAL A 209 4.73 -8.47 22.30
C VAL A 209 3.83 -9.29 23.23
N MET A 210 2.72 -8.73 23.69
CA MET A 210 1.80 -9.42 24.62
C MET A 210 1.22 -10.69 24.00
N THR A 211 0.79 -10.65 22.74
CA THR A 211 0.24 -11.84 22.06
C THR A 211 1.33 -12.90 21.85
N SER A 212 2.58 -12.51 21.52
CA SER A 212 3.67 -13.46 21.33
C SER A 212 4.06 -14.17 22.63
N ARG A 213 3.98 -13.48 23.78
CA ARG A 213 4.15 -14.08 25.12
C ARG A 213 3.05 -15.07 25.45
N ALA A 214 1.79 -14.70 25.18
CA ALA A 214 0.64 -15.57 25.41
C ALA A 214 0.71 -16.87 24.59
N GLU A 215 1.31 -16.82 23.40
CA GLU A 215 1.58 -17.99 22.53
C GLU A 215 2.81 -18.81 23.00
N GLY A 216 3.42 -18.46 24.13
CA GLY A 216 4.52 -19.20 24.75
C GLY A 216 5.90 -19.00 24.11
N LYS A 217 6.05 -18.11 23.15
CA LYS A 217 7.32 -17.79 22.49
C LYS A 217 7.39 -16.30 22.15
N GLU A 218 7.90 -15.50 23.09
CA GLU A 218 8.11 -14.06 22.88
C GLU A 218 9.03 -13.79 21.69
N PHE A 219 8.79 -12.70 20.98
CA PHE A 219 9.68 -12.21 19.94
C PHE A 219 10.93 -11.60 20.57
N ASP A 220 12.11 -12.02 20.09
CA ASP A 220 13.37 -11.36 20.38
C ASP A 220 13.48 -9.99 19.67
N ASP A 221 14.49 -9.21 20.03
CA ASP A 221 14.68 -7.87 19.49
C ASP A 221 14.82 -7.86 17.97
N LYS A 222 15.45 -8.89 17.39
CA LYS A 222 15.59 -9.04 15.96
C LYS A 222 14.23 -9.28 15.28
N SER A 223 13.41 -10.15 15.85
CA SER A 223 12.05 -10.41 15.35
C SER A 223 11.17 -9.17 15.46
N LEU A 224 11.27 -8.41 16.57
CA LEU A 224 10.55 -7.13 16.73
C LEU A 224 11.02 -6.09 15.70
N ARG A 225 12.34 -5.95 15.49
CA ARG A 225 12.91 -5.10 14.45
C ARG A 225 12.34 -5.44 13.07
N ASP A 226 12.31 -6.72 12.71
CA ASP A 226 11.82 -7.20 11.42
C ASP A 226 10.33 -6.93 11.25
N GLN A 227 9.53 -7.04 12.33
CA GLN A 227 8.10 -6.68 12.32
C GLN A 227 7.90 -5.17 12.19
N ILE A 228 8.62 -4.35 12.97
CA ILE A 228 8.54 -2.89 12.90
C ILE A 228 8.87 -2.41 11.49
N SER A 229 10.01 -2.84 10.94
CA SER A 229 10.42 -2.47 9.59
C SER A 229 9.40 -2.91 8.55
N THR A 230 8.92 -4.17 8.63
CA THR A 230 7.92 -4.70 7.68
C THR A 230 6.63 -3.91 7.72
N LEU A 231 6.04 -3.69 8.88
CA LEU A 231 4.73 -3.04 9.01
C LEU A 231 4.82 -1.54 8.67
N PHE A 232 5.89 -0.87 9.05
CA PHE A 232 6.11 0.55 8.73
C PHE A 232 6.26 0.77 7.22
N PHE A 233 7.17 0.04 6.55
CA PHE A 233 7.40 0.24 5.11
C PHE A 233 6.22 -0.24 4.26
N ALA A 234 5.53 -1.31 4.65
CA ALA A 234 4.33 -1.75 3.95
C ALA A 234 3.16 -0.76 4.11
N GLY A 235 3.04 -0.09 5.26
CA GLY A 235 1.95 0.83 5.56
C GLY A 235 2.08 2.18 4.85
N HIS A 236 3.22 2.86 5.00
CA HIS A 236 3.31 4.25 4.57
C HIS A 236 3.46 4.42 3.05
N GLU A 237 4.33 3.64 2.39
CA GLU A 237 4.63 3.84 0.96
C GLU A 237 3.42 3.55 0.08
N THR A 238 2.63 2.53 0.43
CA THR A 238 1.43 2.17 -0.33
C THR A 238 0.31 3.19 -0.16
N SER A 239 0.06 3.67 1.07
CA SER A 239 -0.92 4.73 1.35
C SER A 239 -0.57 6.04 0.64
N ALA A 240 0.69 6.49 0.73
CA ALA A 240 1.16 7.70 0.05
C ALA A 240 0.99 7.63 -1.48
N THR A 241 1.36 6.50 -2.06
CA THR A 241 1.17 6.25 -3.50
C THR A 241 -0.30 6.25 -3.88
N GLY A 242 -1.15 5.60 -3.07
CA GLY A 242 -2.60 5.60 -3.27
C GLY A 242 -3.19 7.00 -3.25
N LEU A 243 -2.79 7.85 -2.30
CA LEU A 243 -3.21 9.25 -2.19
C LEU A 243 -2.82 10.07 -3.43
N CYS A 244 -1.61 9.89 -3.96
CA CYS A 244 -1.20 10.54 -5.21
C CYS A 244 -2.15 10.21 -6.35
N TRP A 245 -2.51 8.94 -6.54
CA TRP A 245 -3.38 8.51 -7.62
C TRP A 245 -4.84 8.93 -7.41
N ILE A 246 -5.34 8.93 -6.17
CA ILE A 246 -6.68 9.42 -5.83
C ILE A 246 -6.81 10.90 -6.20
N HIS A 247 -5.88 11.75 -5.77
CA HIS A 247 -5.94 13.18 -6.04
C HIS A 247 -5.68 13.51 -7.51
N TRP A 248 -4.83 12.75 -8.20
CA TRP A 248 -4.69 12.86 -9.65
C TRP A 248 -6.00 12.52 -10.36
N ALA A 249 -6.67 11.41 -10.00
CA ALA A 249 -7.97 11.07 -10.60
C ALA A 249 -9.03 12.14 -10.34
N LEU A 250 -9.12 12.64 -9.11
CA LEU A 250 -10.06 13.72 -8.76
C LEU A 250 -9.77 15.05 -9.49
N SER A 251 -8.49 15.36 -9.77
CA SER A 251 -8.12 16.54 -10.56
C SER A 251 -8.56 16.43 -12.02
N ARG A 252 -8.66 15.21 -12.54
CA ARG A 252 -9.09 14.91 -13.92
C ARG A 252 -10.60 14.81 -14.06
N HIS A 253 -11.31 14.62 -12.95
CA HIS A 253 -12.76 14.36 -12.90
C HIS A 253 -13.44 15.28 -11.88
N PRO A 254 -13.54 16.61 -12.16
CA PRO A 254 -14.08 17.59 -11.21
C PRO A 254 -15.52 17.29 -10.77
N GLN A 255 -16.32 16.63 -11.61
CA GLN A 255 -17.68 16.20 -11.25
C GLN A 255 -17.69 15.19 -10.10
N PHE A 256 -16.80 14.21 -10.12
CA PHE A 256 -16.71 13.21 -9.05
C PHE A 256 -16.07 13.80 -7.78
N ARG A 257 -15.13 14.75 -7.94
CA ARG A 257 -14.58 15.52 -6.81
C ARG A 257 -15.67 16.33 -6.12
N ALA A 258 -16.52 17.02 -6.87
CA ALA A 258 -17.64 17.79 -6.33
C ALA A 258 -18.62 16.90 -5.56
N GLN A 259 -19.08 15.80 -6.16
CA GLN A 259 -19.99 14.86 -5.52
C GLN A 259 -19.40 14.24 -4.24
N MET A 260 -18.11 13.88 -4.25
CA MET A 260 -17.42 13.37 -3.07
C MET A 260 -17.34 14.44 -1.97
N ARG A 261 -17.06 15.69 -2.34
CA ARG A 261 -17.03 16.80 -1.40
C ARG A 261 -18.42 17.06 -0.80
N ASP A 262 -19.47 16.99 -1.61
CA ASP A 262 -20.85 17.17 -1.14
C ASP A 262 -21.22 16.11 -0.10
N GLU A 263 -20.86 14.83 -0.31
CA GLU A 263 -21.01 13.78 0.71
C GLU A 263 -20.27 14.14 2.00
N VAL A 264 -18.98 14.45 1.89
CA VAL A 264 -18.11 14.76 3.03
C VAL A 264 -18.66 15.91 3.85
N VAL A 265 -19.03 17.00 3.19
CA VAL A 265 -19.49 18.21 3.90
C VAL A 265 -20.90 18.05 4.45
N SER A 266 -21.80 17.36 3.73
CA SER A 266 -23.14 17.05 4.24
C SER A 266 -23.11 16.18 5.48
N LEU A 267 -22.15 15.24 5.57
CA LEU A 267 -22.04 14.34 6.72
C LEU A 267 -21.25 14.96 7.87
N LEU A 268 -20.16 15.68 7.58
CA LEU A 268 -19.18 16.09 8.60
C LEU A 268 -19.16 17.60 8.86
N GLY A 269 -19.66 18.44 7.94
CA GLY A 269 -19.40 19.88 7.98
C GLY A 269 -17.89 20.15 7.92
N GLU A 270 -17.39 20.88 8.92
CA GLU A 270 -15.94 21.17 9.09
C GLU A 270 -15.27 20.27 10.13
N ARG A 271 -16.01 19.37 10.76
CA ARG A 271 -15.52 18.51 11.85
C ARG A 271 -14.65 17.38 11.31
N ILE A 272 -13.76 16.89 12.17
CA ILE A 272 -13.06 15.62 11.97
C ILE A 272 -14.07 14.48 12.12
N ALA A 273 -13.99 13.49 11.23
CA ALA A 273 -14.89 12.34 11.26
C ALA A 273 -14.66 11.46 12.48
N THR A 274 -15.73 10.97 13.08
CA THR A 274 -15.69 9.87 14.04
C THR A 274 -15.54 8.53 13.34
N ALA A 275 -15.26 7.46 14.08
CA ALA A 275 -15.17 6.10 13.50
C ALA A 275 -16.46 5.69 12.78
N GLU A 276 -17.62 5.97 13.39
CA GLU A 276 -18.92 5.67 12.77
C GLU A 276 -19.13 6.46 11.46
N GLU A 277 -18.76 7.73 11.44
CA GLU A 277 -18.92 8.61 10.28
C GLU A 277 -17.99 8.22 9.12
N VAL A 278 -16.76 7.76 9.40
CA VAL A 278 -15.84 7.25 8.37
C VAL A 278 -16.44 6.06 7.60
N HIS A 279 -17.17 5.20 8.30
CA HIS A 279 -17.87 4.07 7.67
C HIS A 279 -19.07 4.51 6.82
N LYS A 280 -19.66 5.67 7.10
CA LYS A 280 -20.77 6.27 6.32
C LYS A 280 -20.30 6.99 5.05
N LEU A 281 -19.02 7.30 4.88
CA LEU A 281 -18.45 7.88 3.67
C LEU A 281 -18.43 6.84 2.54
N GLN A 282 -19.59 6.61 1.92
CA GLN A 282 -19.77 5.54 0.92
C GLN A 282 -19.25 5.96 -0.44
N TYR A 283 -19.63 7.15 -0.92
CA TYR A 283 -19.19 7.63 -2.22
C TYR A 283 -17.68 7.93 -2.23
N THR A 284 -17.14 8.48 -1.14
CA THR A 284 -15.70 8.63 -0.94
C THR A 284 -15.00 7.27 -1.04
N GLY A 285 -15.58 6.21 -0.46
CA GLY A 285 -15.09 4.84 -0.60
C GLY A 285 -15.09 4.36 -2.05
N GLN A 286 -16.16 4.61 -2.82
CA GLN A 286 -16.25 4.26 -4.25
C GLN A 286 -15.17 4.96 -5.09
N VAL A 287 -14.91 6.25 -4.81
CA VAL A 287 -13.84 7.02 -5.48
C VAL A 287 -12.47 6.43 -5.19
N ILE A 288 -12.22 6.06 -3.92
CA ILE A 288 -10.96 5.42 -3.51
C ILE A 288 -10.81 4.07 -4.21
N ASP A 289 -11.83 3.22 -4.18
CA ASP A 289 -11.80 1.89 -4.79
C ASP A 289 -11.57 1.95 -6.30
N GLU A 290 -12.23 2.89 -7.01
CA GLU A 290 -12.00 3.09 -8.44
C GLU A 290 -10.59 3.60 -8.75
N SER A 291 -10.04 4.47 -7.91
CA SER A 291 -8.66 4.91 -8.02
C SER A 291 -7.69 3.76 -7.82
N LEU A 292 -7.92 2.90 -6.82
CA LEU A 292 -7.12 1.70 -6.55
C LEU A 292 -7.29 0.63 -7.63
N ARG A 293 -8.44 0.55 -8.30
CA ARG A 293 -8.61 -0.31 -9.47
C ARG A 293 -7.68 0.09 -10.60
N LEU A 294 -7.70 1.37 -10.96
CA LEU A 294 -6.87 1.88 -12.06
C LEU A 294 -5.39 1.97 -11.69
N HIS A 295 -5.07 2.40 -10.47
CA HIS A 295 -3.71 2.71 -10.05
C HIS A 295 -3.41 2.08 -8.68
N SER A 296 -3.58 0.74 -8.59
CA SER A 296 -3.20 0.01 -7.37
C SER A 296 -1.71 0.23 -7.06
N PRO A 297 -1.34 0.67 -5.85
CA PRO A 297 0.06 0.79 -5.45
C PRO A 297 0.86 -0.49 -5.68
N ILE A 298 0.28 -1.64 -5.37
CA ILE A 298 0.85 -2.95 -5.72
C ILE A 298 0.19 -3.44 -7.01
N HIS A 299 0.91 -3.31 -8.12
CA HIS A 299 0.39 -3.63 -9.44
C HIS A 299 0.46 -5.12 -9.79
N SER A 300 1.31 -5.89 -9.10
CA SER A 300 1.47 -7.33 -9.33
C SER A 300 2.05 -8.04 -8.11
N ILE A 301 1.71 -9.31 -7.96
CA ILE A 301 2.32 -10.23 -7.01
C ILE A 301 2.75 -11.49 -7.74
N SER A 302 3.61 -12.31 -7.12
CA SER A 302 4.02 -13.57 -7.70
C SER A 302 4.04 -14.71 -6.71
N ARG A 303 3.96 -15.92 -7.24
CA ARG A 303 4.09 -17.18 -6.51
C ARG A 303 5.03 -18.11 -7.26
N VAL A 304 5.68 -18.99 -6.53
CA VAL A 304 6.45 -20.11 -7.10
C VAL A 304 5.73 -21.40 -6.77
N ALA A 305 5.51 -22.25 -7.78
CA ALA A 305 4.97 -23.58 -7.59
C ALA A 305 5.99 -24.47 -6.88
N MET A 306 5.61 -25.09 -5.76
CA MET A 306 6.48 -25.96 -4.96
C MET A 306 6.47 -27.42 -5.44
N GLU A 307 5.48 -27.76 -6.21
CA GLU A 307 5.25 -29.08 -6.84
C GLU A 307 4.52 -28.87 -8.16
N ASP A 308 4.46 -29.91 -8.98
CA ASP A 308 3.64 -29.90 -10.19
C ASP A 308 2.16 -29.76 -9.80
N ASN A 309 1.45 -28.92 -10.51
CA ASN A 309 0.06 -28.61 -10.23
C ASN A 309 -0.74 -28.37 -11.50
N THR A 310 -2.07 -28.40 -11.39
CA THR A 310 -2.98 -28.00 -12.47
C THR A 310 -3.87 -26.86 -11.95
N VAL A 311 -4.02 -25.83 -12.77
CA VAL A 311 -4.89 -24.67 -12.50
C VAL A 311 -5.69 -24.37 -13.76
N GLY A 312 -7.01 -24.35 -13.66
CA GLY A 312 -7.90 -24.16 -14.82
C GLY A 312 -7.66 -25.15 -15.95
N GLY A 313 -7.25 -26.37 -15.63
CA GLY A 313 -6.90 -27.40 -16.62
C GLY A 313 -5.48 -27.30 -17.21
N TYR A 314 -4.71 -26.24 -16.88
CA TYR A 314 -3.35 -26.04 -17.37
C TYR A 314 -2.32 -26.58 -16.38
N HIS A 315 -1.34 -27.30 -16.90
CA HIS A 315 -0.20 -27.80 -16.11
C HIS A 315 0.75 -26.67 -15.70
N ILE A 316 1.03 -26.54 -14.42
CA ILE A 316 2.00 -25.61 -13.83
C ILE A 316 3.15 -26.43 -13.23
N PRO A 317 4.34 -26.45 -13.87
CA PRO A 317 5.48 -27.22 -13.38
C PRO A 317 6.04 -26.69 -12.07
N LYS A 318 6.62 -27.56 -11.27
CA LYS A 318 7.41 -27.21 -10.07
C LYS A 318 8.49 -26.18 -10.41
N GLY A 319 8.70 -25.21 -9.53
CA GLY A 319 9.72 -24.16 -9.63
C GLY A 319 9.36 -23.01 -10.58
N VAL A 320 8.22 -23.10 -11.27
CA VAL A 320 7.76 -22.02 -12.15
C VAL A 320 7.22 -20.86 -11.33
N THR A 321 7.54 -19.64 -11.79
CA THR A 321 6.94 -18.42 -11.26
C THR A 321 5.63 -18.12 -11.97
N VAL A 322 4.56 -17.95 -11.18
CA VAL A 322 3.26 -17.45 -11.63
C VAL A 322 3.12 -16.01 -11.17
N ALA A 323 3.04 -15.08 -12.12
CA ALA A 323 2.76 -13.67 -11.88
C ALA A 323 1.25 -13.42 -11.95
N ILE A 324 0.73 -12.70 -10.98
CA ILE A 324 -0.65 -12.23 -10.89
C ILE A 324 -0.59 -10.72 -11.05
N SER A 325 -1.12 -10.21 -12.17
CA SER A 325 -1.12 -8.79 -12.46
C SER A 325 -2.46 -8.17 -12.12
N MET A 326 -2.57 -7.52 -10.95
CA MET A 326 -3.75 -6.75 -10.60
C MET A 326 -4.03 -5.67 -11.64
N TYR A 327 -2.98 -5.01 -12.14
CA TYR A 327 -3.10 -4.00 -13.19
C TYR A 327 -3.80 -4.54 -14.45
N ALA A 328 -3.46 -5.76 -14.87
CA ALA A 328 -4.10 -6.39 -16.04
C ALA A 328 -5.53 -6.89 -15.73
N ILE A 329 -5.74 -7.52 -14.57
CA ILE A 329 -7.06 -8.02 -14.14
C ILE A 329 -8.07 -6.87 -14.07
N HIS A 330 -7.69 -5.77 -13.43
CA HIS A 330 -8.53 -4.60 -13.27
C HIS A 330 -8.85 -3.85 -14.58
N ARG A 331 -8.24 -4.26 -15.71
CA ARG A 331 -8.42 -3.68 -17.04
C ARG A 331 -8.99 -4.66 -18.08
N GLN A 332 -9.50 -5.80 -17.64
CA GLN A 332 -10.18 -6.72 -18.54
C GLN A 332 -11.59 -6.23 -18.86
N GLU A 333 -11.91 -6.11 -20.15
CA GLU A 333 -13.14 -5.52 -20.64
C GLU A 333 -14.39 -6.31 -20.22
N HIS A 334 -14.29 -7.65 -20.16
CA HIS A 334 -15.38 -8.49 -19.70
C HIS A 334 -15.67 -8.39 -18.19
N LEU A 335 -14.70 -7.93 -17.39
CA LEU A 335 -14.87 -7.65 -15.95
C LEU A 335 -15.26 -6.19 -15.69
N TYR A 336 -14.76 -5.28 -16.51
CA TYR A 336 -14.96 -3.84 -16.40
C TYR A 336 -15.19 -3.26 -17.82
N PRO A 337 -16.44 -3.10 -18.27
CA PRO A 337 -16.72 -2.40 -19.52
C PRO A 337 -16.07 -1.02 -19.51
N ASP A 338 -15.46 -0.60 -20.61
CA ASP A 338 -14.68 0.64 -20.66
C ASP A 338 -13.60 0.73 -19.55
N PRO A 339 -12.65 -0.21 -19.47
CA PRO A 339 -11.83 -0.39 -18.27
C PRO A 339 -10.91 0.78 -17.94
N GLU A 340 -10.58 1.64 -18.89
CA GLU A 340 -9.76 2.83 -18.64
C GLU A 340 -10.57 4.06 -18.17
N ARG A 341 -11.89 4.01 -18.27
CA ARG A 341 -12.77 5.07 -17.78
C ARG A 341 -12.82 5.03 -16.26
N PHE A 342 -12.56 6.18 -15.63
CA PHE A 342 -12.75 6.37 -14.20
C PHE A 342 -14.24 6.50 -13.90
N ASP A 343 -14.81 5.56 -13.17
CA ASP A 343 -16.24 5.48 -12.87
C ASP A 343 -16.48 4.89 -11.47
N PRO A 344 -16.65 5.74 -10.44
CA PRO A 344 -16.92 5.30 -9.08
C PRO A 344 -18.17 4.43 -8.92
N SER A 345 -19.15 4.54 -9.82
CA SER A 345 -20.39 3.76 -9.76
C SER A 345 -20.15 2.25 -9.87
N ARG A 346 -19.00 1.82 -10.38
CA ARG A 346 -18.56 0.42 -10.39
C ARG A 346 -18.47 -0.18 -8.99
N PHE A 347 -18.40 0.65 -7.96
CA PHE A 347 -18.25 0.25 -6.57
C PHE A 347 -19.49 0.55 -5.72
N THR A 348 -20.65 0.72 -6.35
CA THR A 348 -21.92 0.64 -5.58
C THR A 348 -22.08 -0.76 -4.98
N PRO A 349 -22.83 -0.91 -3.87
CA PRO A 349 -23.06 -2.21 -3.23
C PRO A 349 -23.56 -3.27 -4.21
N GLU A 350 -24.48 -2.90 -5.12
CA GLU A 350 -25.08 -3.79 -6.12
C GLU A 350 -24.03 -4.30 -7.12
N ASN A 351 -23.18 -3.38 -7.64
CA ASN A 351 -22.13 -3.72 -8.60
C ASN A 351 -21.02 -4.55 -7.95
N VAL A 352 -20.71 -4.30 -6.68
CA VAL A 352 -19.76 -5.11 -5.92
C VAL A 352 -20.31 -6.52 -5.67
N ALA A 353 -21.60 -6.65 -5.32
CA ALA A 353 -22.24 -7.94 -5.06
C ALA A 353 -22.33 -8.82 -6.32
N SER A 354 -22.51 -8.22 -7.50
CA SER A 354 -22.59 -8.93 -8.78
C SER A 354 -21.23 -9.33 -9.36
N ARG A 355 -20.14 -8.72 -8.89
CA ARG A 355 -18.79 -8.93 -9.41
C ARG A 355 -18.13 -10.13 -8.80
N HIS A 356 -17.39 -10.89 -9.62
CA HIS A 356 -16.54 -11.96 -9.11
C HIS A 356 -15.51 -11.41 -8.11
N ARG A 357 -15.39 -12.02 -6.92
CA ARG A 357 -14.55 -11.53 -5.81
C ARG A 357 -13.07 -11.34 -6.19
N PHE A 358 -12.55 -12.16 -7.12
CA PHE A 358 -11.15 -12.07 -7.57
C PHE A 358 -10.98 -11.14 -8.79
N ALA A 359 -12.01 -10.42 -9.20
CA ALA A 359 -11.89 -9.37 -10.21
C ALA A 359 -11.30 -8.07 -9.64
N TYR A 360 -11.39 -7.83 -8.31
CA TYR A 360 -10.88 -6.66 -7.64
C TYR A 360 -9.92 -7.03 -6.50
N LEU A 361 -8.63 -6.74 -6.66
CA LEU A 361 -7.55 -7.27 -5.82
C LEU A 361 -6.54 -6.19 -5.36
N PRO A 362 -6.93 -4.98 -4.95
CA PRO A 362 -5.96 -3.93 -4.58
C PRO A 362 -5.14 -4.31 -3.34
N PHE A 363 -5.67 -5.19 -2.50
CA PHE A 363 -5.04 -5.71 -1.28
C PHE A 363 -4.64 -7.19 -1.40
N ALA A 364 -4.46 -7.67 -2.64
CA ALA A 364 -4.27 -9.08 -2.96
C ALA A 364 -5.45 -9.95 -2.48
N ALA A 365 -5.30 -11.28 -2.45
CA ALA A 365 -6.33 -12.21 -2.00
C ALA A 365 -5.74 -13.47 -1.38
N GLY A 366 -6.62 -14.32 -0.84
CA GLY A 366 -6.26 -15.57 -0.18
C GLY A 366 -5.69 -15.36 1.21
N HIS A 367 -5.06 -16.40 1.75
CA HIS A 367 -4.53 -16.38 3.11
C HIS A 367 -3.41 -15.34 3.33
N ARG A 368 -2.77 -14.88 2.26
CA ARG A 368 -1.69 -13.88 2.25
C ARG A 368 -2.20 -12.48 1.83
N ASN A 369 -3.49 -12.23 1.93
CA ASN A 369 -4.05 -10.89 1.70
C ASN A 369 -3.44 -9.85 2.68
N CYS A 370 -3.52 -8.59 2.30
CA CYS A 370 -3.04 -7.49 3.13
C CYS A 370 -3.67 -7.51 4.53
N ILE A 371 -2.84 -7.48 5.57
CA ILE A 371 -3.32 -7.44 6.96
C ILE A 371 -3.89 -6.07 7.31
N GLY A 372 -3.33 -5.00 6.74
CA GLY A 372 -3.70 -3.62 6.99
C GLY A 372 -4.77 -3.06 6.03
N ALA A 373 -5.49 -3.91 5.26
CA ALA A 373 -6.44 -3.42 4.27
C ALA A 373 -7.53 -2.50 4.88
N GLY A 374 -8.11 -2.92 6.01
CA GLY A 374 -9.12 -2.12 6.71
C GLY A 374 -8.56 -0.80 7.22
N GLN A 375 -7.37 -0.83 7.84
CA GLN A 375 -6.70 0.38 8.33
C GLN A 375 -6.36 1.33 7.18
N ALA A 376 -5.82 0.82 6.07
CA ALA A 376 -5.49 1.65 4.92
C ALA A 376 -6.73 2.34 4.32
N LEU A 377 -7.87 1.65 4.22
CA LEU A 377 -9.11 2.25 3.71
C LEU A 377 -9.65 3.33 4.65
N VAL A 378 -9.60 3.13 5.96
CA VAL A 378 -9.98 4.14 6.95
C VAL A 378 -9.05 5.35 6.87
N GLU A 379 -7.74 5.14 6.84
CA GLU A 379 -6.73 6.19 6.70
C GLU A 379 -6.92 7.00 5.42
N LEU A 380 -7.09 6.33 4.27
CA LEU A 380 -7.35 7.00 3.00
C LEU A 380 -8.64 7.83 3.03
N LYS A 381 -9.73 7.30 3.59
CA LYS A 381 -10.99 8.05 3.73
C LYS A 381 -10.82 9.29 4.60
N LEU A 382 -10.15 9.17 5.74
CA LEU A 382 -9.90 10.31 6.63
C LEU A 382 -9.10 11.41 5.95
N ILE A 383 -8.00 11.05 5.27
CA ILE A 383 -7.13 12.02 4.58
C ILE A 383 -7.88 12.69 3.44
N VAL A 384 -8.54 11.90 2.58
CA VAL A 384 -9.27 12.41 1.41
C VAL A 384 -10.43 13.29 1.84
N ALA A 385 -11.20 12.89 2.86
CA ALA A 385 -12.29 13.69 3.40
C ALA A 385 -11.78 15.02 3.99
N ARG A 386 -10.70 14.97 4.80
CA ARG A 386 -10.17 16.20 5.40
C ARG A 386 -9.58 17.16 4.39
N ILE A 387 -8.93 16.66 3.34
CA ILE A 387 -8.49 17.49 2.21
C ILE A 387 -9.70 18.08 1.48
N ALA A 388 -10.74 17.30 1.19
CA ALA A 388 -11.93 17.77 0.49
C ALA A 388 -12.71 18.85 1.26
N GLN A 389 -12.69 18.84 2.59
CA GLN A 389 -13.27 19.91 3.42
C GLN A 389 -12.53 21.25 3.25
N ARG A 390 -11.21 21.23 3.14
CA ARG A 390 -10.36 22.40 3.26
C ARG A 390 -9.78 22.88 1.92
N PHE A 391 -9.48 21.96 1.01
CA PHE A 391 -8.66 22.27 -0.17
C PHE A 391 -9.20 21.66 -1.47
N GLU A 392 -8.88 22.31 -2.57
CA GLU A 392 -8.95 21.78 -3.93
C GLU A 392 -7.53 21.61 -4.48
N LEU A 393 -7.25 20.40 -4.97
CA LEU A 393 -5.98 20.07 -5.63
C LEU A 393 -6.23 19.86 -7.14
N ASP A 394 -5.59 20.67 -7.96
CA ASP A 394 -5.62 20.54 -9.41
C ASP A 394 -4.23 20.19 -9.93
N LEU A 395 -4.15 19.30 -10.92
CA LEU A 395 -2.86 19.00 -11.56
C LEU A 395 -2.23 20.28 -12.11
N ALA A 396 -0.95 20.47 -11.84
CA ALA A 396 -0.22 21.65 -12.33
C ALA A 396 -0.22 21.69 -13.86
N PRO A 397 -0.43 22.85 -14.48
CA PRO A 397 -0.42 22.98 -15.94
C PRO A 397 0.89 22.43 -16.53
N GLY A 398 0.78 21.59 -17.56
CA GLY A 398 1.93 20.99 -18.24
C GLY A 398 2.67 19.89 -17.46
N HIS A 399 2.27 19.55 -16.22
CA HIS A 399 2.90 18.47 -15.49
C HIS A 399 2.56 17.10 -16.12
N ARG A 400 3.61 16.36 -16.49
CA ARG A 400 3.48 15.02 -17.07
C ARG A 400 3.28 14.00 -15.95
N VAL A 401 2.23 13.20 -16.05
CA VAL A 401 1.96 12.08 -15.14
C VAL A 401 2.15 10.77 -15.91
N GLU A 402 3.02 9.91 -15.38
CA GLU A 402 3.32 8.60 -15.97
C GLU A 402 3.52 7.59 -14.83
N PRO A 403 2.74 6.48 -14.81
CA PRO A 403 2.97 5.42 -13.83
C PRO A 403 4.32 4.74 -14.06
N ALA A 404 5.12 4.61 -13.02
CA ALA A 404 6.38 3.87 -13.05
C ALA A 404 6.28 2.63 -12.16
N PRO A 405 6.59 1.44 -12.69
CA PRO A 405 6.67 0.23 -11.88
C PRO A 405 7.92 0.24 -11.02
N GLY A 406 7.74 0.06 -9.72
CA GLY A 406 8.79 -0.12 -8.73
C GLY A 406 8.34 -1.13 -7.69
N THR A 407 8.72 -0.93 -6.43
CA THR A 407 8.13 -1.64 -5.28
C THR A 407 6.64 -1.34 -5.21
N THR A 408 6.29 -0.07 -5.45
CA THR A 408 4.94 0.43 -5.70
C THR A 408 4.84 1.02 -7.10
N MET A 409 3.63 1.24 -7.60
CA MET A 409 3.36 1.96 -8.85
C MET A 409 3.30 3.46 -8.57
N PHE A 410 4.44 4.12 -8.55
CA PHE A 410 4.56 5.54 -8.22
C PHE A 410 4.49 6.47 -9.45
N PRO A 411 4.16 7.75 -9.30
CA PRO A 411 4.25 8.73 -10.37
C PRO A 411 5.73 9.04 -10.68
N ARG A 412 6.14 8.81 -11.95
CA ARG A 412 7.57 8.88 -12.39
C ARG A 412 8.23 10.24 -12.14
N TYR A 413 7.46 11.31 -12.23
CA TYR A 413 7.95 12.69 -12.16
C TYR A 413 7.44 13.44 -10.92
N GLY A 414 7.05 12.71 -9.87
CA GLY A 414 6.29 13.26 -8.77
C GLY A 414 4.86 13.59 -9.15
N MET A 415 4.14 14.32 -8.30
CA MET A 415 2.76 14.74 -8.54
C MET A 415 2.61 16.21 -8.18
N LYS A 416 2.98 17.10 -9.12
CA LYS A 416 2.85 18.54 -8.89
C LYS A 416 1.41 18.98 -9.02
N MET A 417 0.87 19.56 -7.96
CA MET A 417 -0.50 20.03 -7.89
C MET A 417 -0.55 21.49 -7.44
N ARG A 418 -1.51 22.23 -7.99
CA ARG A 418 -1.88 23.55 -7.49
C ARG A 418 -2.93 23.38 -6.42
N ILE A 419 -2.73 24.04 -5.29
CA ILE A 419 -3.66 24.01 -4.17
C ILE A 419 -4.43 25.33 -4.10
N ARG A 420 -5.69 25.25 -3.69
CA ARG A 420 -6.57 26.38 -3.33
C ARG A 420 -7.42 25.98 -2.15
N HIS A 421 -7.90 26.96 -1.38
CA HIS A 421 -8.96 26.70 -0.41
C HIS A 421 -10.22 26.21 -1.12
N ALA A 422 -10.87 25.24 -0.51
CA ALA A 422 -12.17 24.79 -0.99
C ALA A 422 -13.19 25.93 -0.86
N LYS A 423 -14.04 26.12 -1.86
CA LYS A 423 -15.07 27.15 -1.81
C LYS A 423 -16.00 26.91 -0.61
N ALA A 424 -16.38 27.98 0.07
CA ALA A 424 -17.44 27.89 1.08
C ALA A 424 -18.70 27.27 0.45
N LEU A 425 -19.41 26.46 1.20
CA LEU A 425 -20.72 25.95 0.78
C LEU A 425 -21.70 27.14 0.76
N GLN A 426 -22.36 27.33 -0.35
CA GLN A 426 -23.47 28.26 -0.46
C GLN A 426 -24.74 27.66 0.15
#